data_9adc1e5ce396db8049e103247fe5beb7
#
_entry.id   9adc1e5ce396db8049e103247fe5beb7
#
_cell.length_a   1.000
_cell.length_b   1.000
_cell.length_c   1.000
_cell.angle_alpha   90.00
_cell.angle_beta   90.00
_cell.angle_gamma   90.00
#
_symmetry.space_group_name_H-M   'P 1'
#
loop_
_entity.id
_entity.type
_entity.pdbx_description
1 polymer ?
#
loop_
_entity_poly.entity_id
_entity_poly.type
_entity_poly.pdbx_seq_one_letter_code
_entity_poly.pdbx_strand_id
1 'polypeptide(L)'
;KKAPKEAVTIIAAPVEEVAVPIEELGIVYFDYDKSNIKPEFTSIIQSNFEWLINNPDIRVQLEGHCDERGTNEYNLALGERRARSVLNYLLRLGASPEQFSIVSFGEERPVALGQNETAWQKNRRVEFTRL
;
A
#
# COMPACT_ATOMS: atom_id res chain seq x y z
N LYS A 1 -9.17 23.92 -9.61
CA LYS A 1 -8.97 23.63 -9.32
C LYS A 1 -8.24 23.05 -8.99
N LYS A 2 -7.81 22.74 -8.52
CA LYS A 2 -7.14 22.10 -8.28
C LYS A 2 -7.00 21.41 -7.33
N ALA A 3 -6.79 20.75 -7.44
CA ALA A 3 -6.81 19.78 -6.56
C ALA A 3 -5.71 19.87 -5.67
N PRO A 4 -5.94 19.86 -4.57
CA PRO A 4 -4.99 19.95 -3.65
C PRO A 4 -4.33 18.74 -3.45
N LYS A 5 -3.50 18.38 -3.64
CA LYS A 5 -2.89 17.36 -3.55
C LYS A 5 -2.31 17.07 -2.34
N GLU A 6 -2.33 17.83 -1.47
CA GLU A 6 -1.52 17.68 -0.44
C GLU A 6 -2.07 17.10 0.71
N ALA A 7 -3.17 16.49 0.67
CA ALA A 7 -3.74 15.81 1.81
C ALA A 7 -3.05 14.49 2.13
N VAL A 8 -2.21 13.99 1.26
CA VAL A 8 -1.53 12.71 1.47
C VAL A 8 -0.20 12.93 2.18
N THR A 9 0.02 12.22 3.27
CA THR A 9 1.26 12.26 4.02
C THR A 9 2.09 11.05 3.65
N ILE A 10 3.34 11.25 3.32
CA ILE A 10 4.23 10.17 2.94
C ILE A 10 5.23 9.96 4.05
N ILE A 11 5.29 8.73 4.56
CA ILE A 11 6.19 8.37 5.61
C ILE A 11 7.11 7.31 5.08
N ALA A 12 8.40 7.58 5.06
CA ALA A 12 9.36 6.69 4.43
C ALA A 12 10.01 5.71 5.40
N ALA A 13 9.74 5.82 6.69
CA ALA A 13 10.38 4.97 7.68
C ALA A 13 9.34 4.51 8.68
N PRO A 14 9.61 3.45 9.42
CA PRO A 14 8.66 2.99 10.42
C PRO A 14 8.38 4.08 11.44
N VAL A 15 7.14 4.17 11.88
CA VAL A 15 6.72 5.14 12.86
C VAL A 15 6.46 4.43 14.17
N GLU A 16 6.35 5.21 15.23
CA GLU A 16 6.13 4.62 16.53
C GLU A 16 4.73 4.06 16.68
N GLU A 17 3.75 4.72 16.07
CA GLU A 17 2.40 4.21 16.14
C GLU A 17 2.29 2.96 15.31
N VAL A 18 1.56 1.98 15.83
CA VAL A 18 1.37 0.72 15.15
C VAL A 18 0.03 0.74 14.46
N ALA A 19 0.06 0.70 13.13
CA ALA A 19 -1.16 0.56 12.36
C ALA A 19 -1.55 -0.91 12.31
N VAL A 20 -2.84 -1.20 12.30
CA VAL A 20 -3.31 -2.58 12.24
C VAL A 20 -4.05 -2.77 10.93
N PRO A 21 -4.02 -4.00 10.39
CA PRO A 21 -4.71 -4.27 9.14
C PRO A 21 -6.21 -4.04 9.28
N ILE A 22 -6.82 -3.57 8.20
CA ILE A 22 -8.28 -3.50 8.14
C ILE A 22 -8.72 -4.83 7.57
N GLU A 23 -9.30 -5.66 8.43
CA GLU A 23 -9.55 -7.06 8.06
C GLU A 23 -10.51 -7.21 6.90
N GLU A 24 -11.41 -6.27 6.74
CA GLU A 24 -12.40 -6.33 5.66
C GLU A 24 -11.81 -6.08 4.28
N LEU A 25 -10.58 -5.58 4.21
CA LEU A 25 -10.00 -5.15 2.94
C LEU A 25 -8.96 -6.13 2.45
N GLY A 26 -8.87 -6.26 1.14
CA GLY A 26 -7.91 -7.18 0.53
C GLY A 26 -6.55 -6.55 0.31
N ILE A 27 -5.57 -7.40 0.10
CA ILE A 27 -4.18 -7.02 -0.11
C ILE A 27 -3.89 -7.03 -1.61
N VAL A 28 -3.12 -6.04 -2.06
CA VAL A 28 -2.73 -5.93 -3.46
C VAL A 28 -1.29 -6.42 -3.61
N TYR A 29 -1.07 -7.38 -4.50
CA TYR A 29 0.26 -7.97 -4.70
C TYR A 29 0.87 -7.48 -6.00
N PHE A 30 2.19 -7.53 -6.07
CA PHE A 30 2.95 -6.98 -7.19
C PHE A 30 3.97 -7.98 -7.71
N ASP A 31 4.29 -7.83 -8.98
CA ASP A 31 5.37 -8.61 -9.58
C ASP A 31 6.72 -8.07 -9.14
N TYR A 32 7.75 -8.89 -9.34
CA TYR A 32 9.09 -8.52 -8.97
C TYR A 32 9.50 -7.20 -9.64
N ASP A 33 10.04 -6.31 -8.85
CA ASP A 33 10.61 -5.03 -9.30
C ASP A 33 9.59 -4.18 -10.05
N LYS A 34 8.30 -4.36 -9.80
CA LYS A 34 7.26 -3.59 -10.47
C LYS A 34 6.35 -2.94 -9.46
N SER A 35 5.79 -1.80 -9.88
CA SER A 35 4.82 -1.07 -9.05
C SER A 35 3.51 -0.79 -9.79
N ASN A 36 3.32 -1.35 -10.98
CA ASN A 36 2.05 -1.19 -11.68
C ASN A 36 1.00 -2.15 -11.11
N ILE A 37 -0.23 -1.69 -11.10
CA ILE A 37 -1.35 -2.51 -10.63
C ILE A 37 -1.63 -3.58 -11.68
N LYS A 38 -1.61 -4.83 -11.26
CA LYS A 38 -1.93 -5.93 -12.16
C LYS A 38 -3.44 -6.00 -12.33
N PRO A 39 -3.93 -6.33 -13.52
CA PRO A 39 -5.38 -6.33 -13.76
C PRO A 39 -6.16 -7.22 -12.79
N GLU A 40 -5.56 -8.31 -12.33
CA GLU A 40 -6.28 -9.23 -11.45
C GLU A 40 -6.54 -8.64 -10.08
N PHE A 41 -5.92 -7.51 -9.72
CA PHE A 41 -6.15 -6.89 -8.44
C PHE A 41 -7.06 -5.66 -8.50
N THR A 42 -7.54 -5.30 -9.68
CA THR A 42 -8.40 -4.11 -9.79
C THR A 42 -9.72 -4.31 -9.06
N SER A 43 -10.29 -5.52 -9.11
CA SER A 43 -11.55 -5.76 -8.41
C SER A 43 -11.38 -5.69 -6.90
N ILE A 44 -10.20 -6.09 -6.40
CA ILE A 44 -9.92 -5.98 -4.97
C ILE A 44 -9.87 -4.52 -4.56
N ILE A 45 -9.20 -3.68 -5.36
CA ILE A 45 -9.12 -2.26 -5.03
C ILE A 45 -10.51 -1.63 -5.10
N GLN A 46 -11.33 -2.00 -6.09
CA GLN A 46 -12.68 -1.47 -6.19
C GLN A 46 -13.53 -1.88 -5.00
N SER A 47 -13.41 -3.12 -4.56
CA SER A 47 -14.13 -3.59 -3.39
C SER A 47 -13.67 -2.85 -2.14
N ASN A 48 -12.37 -2.64 -2.00
CA ASN A 48 -11.84 -1.88 -0.87
C ASN A 48 -12.36 -0.44 -0.91
N PHE A 49 -12.41 0.16 -2.10
CA PHE A 49 -12.93 1.51 -2.25
C PHE A 49 -14.38 1.61 -1.76
N GLU A 50 -15.21 0.64 -2.13
CA GLU A 50 -16.62 0.68 -1.70
C GLU A 50 -16.73 0.62 -0.18
N TRP A 51 -15.91 -0.21 0.46
CA TRP A 51 -15.92 -0.26 1.91
C TRP A 51 -15.49 1.08 2.50
N LEU A 52 -14.49 1.71 1.89
CA LEU A 52 -13.93 2.95 2.43
C LEU A 52 -14.91 4.12 2.30
N ILE A 53 -15.69 4.19 1.23
CA ILE A 53 -16.67 5.29 1.13
C ILE A 53 -17.81 5.12 2.12
N ASN A 54 -18.04 3.90 2.60
CA ASN A 54 -19.03 3.65 3.62
C ASN A 54 -18.44 3.79 5.02
N ASN A 55 -17.15 4.03 5.13
CA ASN A 55 -16.47 4.22 6.41
C ASN A 55 -15.54 5.42 6.34
N PRO A 56 -16.11 6.62 6.09
CA PRO A 56 -15.30 7.79 5.76
C PRO A 56 -14.47 8.33 6.92
N ASP A 57 -14.80 7.94 8.16
CA ASP A 57 -14.07 8.43 9.31
C ASP A 57 -12.80 7.66 9.59
N ILE A 58 -12.58 6.54 8.90
CA ILE A 58 -11.40 5.75 9.13
C ILE A 58 -10.22 6.35 8.39
N ARG A 59 -9.11 6.57 9.10
CA ARG A 59 -7.88 7.04 8.49
C ARG A 59 -7.07 5.84 8.06
N VAL A 60 -6.75 5.80 6.78
CA VAL A 60 -6.14 4.62 6.16
C VAL A 60 -4.68 4.91 5.85
N GLN A 61 -3.83 3.95 6.21
CA GLN A 61 -2.44 4.00 5.84
C GLN A 61 -2.19 2.91 4.83
N LEU A 62 -1.66 3.27 3.66
CA LEU A 62 -1.30 2.30 2.63
C LEU A 62 0.16 1.93 2.82
N GLU A 63 0.41 0.68 3.18
CA GLU A 63 1.75 0.20 3.50
C GLU A 63 2.32 -0.53 2.31
N GLY A 64 3.42 -0.01 1.77
CA GLY A 64 4.12 -0.67 0.67
C GLY A 64 5.25 -1.53 1.18
N HIS A 65 5.36 -2.72 0.61
CA HIS A 65 6.34 -3.72 1.04
C HIS A 65 7.01 -4.37 -0.16
N CYS A 66 8.20 -4.87 0.07
CA CYS A 66 9.01 -5.53 -0.95
C CYS A 66 9.56 -6.84 -0.40
N ASP A 67 10.01 -7.73 -1.31
CA ASP A 67 10.82 -8.84 -0.87
C ASP A 67 12.24 -8.34 -0.58
N GLU A 68 13.10 -9.22 -0.07
CA GLU A 68 14.38 -8.78 0.47
C GLU A 68 15.45 -8.52 -0.59
N ARG A 69 15.17 -8.78 -1.86
CA ARG A 69 16.18 -8.61 -2.90
C ARG A 69 16.36 -7.13 -3.22
N GLY A 70 17.62 -6.69 -3.27
CA GLY A 70 17.96 -5.32 -3.58
C GLY A 70 18.42 -4.57 -2.34
N THR A 71 18.78 -3.31 -2.52
CA THR A 71 19.23 -2.49 -1.40
C THR A 71 18.04 -2.02 -0.58
N ASN A 72 18.32 -1.67 0.67
CA ASN A 72 17.27 -1.17 1.55
C ASN A 72 16.67 0.12 1.00
N GLU A 73 17.53 1.04 0.52
CA GLU A 73 17.02 2.29 -0.04
C GLU A 73 16.14 2.06 -1.27
N TYR A 74 16.57 1.15 -2.15
CA TYR A 74 15.79 0.85 -3.34
C TYR A 74 14.42 0.31 -2.96
N ASN A 75 14.39 -0.60 -1.97
CA ASN A 75 13.14 -1.22 -1.57
C ASN A 75 12.21 -0.27 -0.84
N LEU A 76 12.75 0.67 -0.07
CA LEU A 76 11.91 1.70 0.52
C LEU A 76 11.23 2.53 -0.56
N ALA A 77 11.99 2.91 -1.61
CA ALA A 77 11.41 3.68 -2.70
C ALA A 77 10.41 2.85 -3.50
N LEU A 78 10.71 1.57 -3.73
CA LEU A 78 9.78 0.71 -4.48
C LEU A 78 8.49 0.49 -3.70
N GLY A 79 8.59 0.29 -2.39
CA GLY A 79 7.39 0.16 -1.56
C GLY A 79 6.53 1.40 -1.61
N GLU A 80 7.16 2.58 -1.60
CA GLU A 80 6.41 3.82 -1.71
C GLU A 80 5.73 3.92 -3.08
N ARG A 81 6.42 3.55 -4.15
CA ARG A 81 5.80 3.59 -5.48
C ARG A 81 4.62 2.64 -5.58
N ARG A 82 4.70 1.47 -4.93
CA ARG A 82 3.59 0.52 -4.92
C ARG A 82 2.39 1.10 -4.18
N ALA A 83 2.62 1.67 -3.01
CA ALA A 83 1.54 2.28 -2.25
C ALA A 83 0.94 3.45 -3.01
N ARG A 84 1.77 4.24 -3.68
CA ARG A 84 1.27 5.37 -4.45
C ARG A 84 0.45 4.90 -5.66
N SER A 85 0.81 3.79 -6.28
CA SER A 85 0.01 3.25 -7.38
C SER A 85 -1.39 2.89 -6.92
N VAL A 86 -1.49 2.26 -5.74
CA VAL A 86 -2.80 1.93 -5.17
C VAL A 86 -3.57 3.20 -4.84
N LEU A 87 -2.90 4.19 -4.22
CA LEU A 87 -3.56 5.44 -3.90
C LEU A 87 -4.08 6.13 -5.16
N ASN A 88 -3.26 6.20 -6.19
CA ASN A 88 -3.68 6.86 -7.43
C ASN A 88 -4.88 6.18 -8.04
N TYR A 89 -4.94 4.86 -7.97
CA TYR A 89 -6.11 4.14 -8.46
C TYR A 89 -7.35 4.50 -7.65
N LEU A 90 -7.22 4.52 -6.31
CA LEU A 90 -8.34 4.89 -5.46
C LEU A 90 -8.82 6.31 -5.73
N LEU A 91 -7.88 7.24 -5.93
CA LEU A 91 -8.26 8.62 -6.22
C LEU A 91 -9.01 8.73 -7.55
N ARG A 92 -8.62 7.94 -8.54
CA ARG A 92 -9.35 7.93 -9.82
C ARG A 92 -10.74 7.35 -9.67
N LEU A 93 -10.95 6.47 -8.70
CA LEU A 93 -12.29 5.97 -8.41
C LEU A 93 -13.13 6.98 -7.64
N GLY A 94 -12.52 8.02 -7.10
CA GLY A 94 -13.24 9.05 -6.38
C GLY A 94 -12.97 9.09 -4.88
N ALA A 95 -11.93 8.39 -4.42
CA ALA A 95 -11.61 8.38 -3.00
C ALA A 95 -11.16 9.77 -2.55
N SER A 96 -11.40 10.07 -1.29
CA SER A 96 -11.06 11.35 -0.71
C SER A 96 -9.60 11.33 -0.26
N PRO A 97 -8.74 12.23 -0.77
CA PRO A 97 -7.32 12.18 -0.42
C PRO A 97 -7.06 12.31 1.08
N GLU A 98 -7.92 13.04 1.78
CA GLU A 98 -7.71 13.25 3.20
C GLU A 98 -7.78 11.98 4.02
N GLN A 99 -8.35 10.93 3.46
CA GLN A 99 -8.51 9.68 4.19
C GLN A 99 -7.23 8.85 4.24
N PHE A 100 -6.23 9.17 3.39
CA PHE A 100 -5.11 8.28 3.15
C PHE A 100 -3.78 8.89 3.50
N SER A 101 -2.85 8.02 3.94
CA SER A 101 -1.43 8.32 3.99
C SER A 101 -0.69 7.13 3.43
N ILE A 102 0.58 7.33 3.07
CA ILE A 102 1.41 6.31 2.49
C ILE A 102 2.62 6.10 3.39
N VAL A 103 2.97 4.84 3.62
CA VAL A 103 4.21 4.52 4.30
C VAL A 103 4.85 3.35 3.55
N SER A 104 6.17 3.34 3.48
CA SER A 104 6.91 2.22 2.93
C SER A 104 7.76 1.61 4.03
N PHE A 105 7.67 0.31 4.19
CA PHE A 105 8.55 -0.44 5.06
C PHE A 105 9.62 -1.18 4.27
N GLY A 106 9.58 -1.10 2.94
CA GLY A 106 10.52 -1.79 2.11
C GLY A 106 10.51 -3.27 2.43
N GLU A 107 11.67 -3.82 2.74
CA GLU A 107 11.80 -5.23 3.06
C GLU A 107 11.75 -5.52 4.56
N GLU A 108 11.47 -4.51 5.38
CA GLU A 108 11.68 -4.61 6.82
C GLU A 108 10.59 -5.36 7.57
N ARG A 109 9.44 -5.59 6.95
CA ARG A 109 8.31 -6.27 7.59
C ARG A 109 7.80 -7.42 6.73
N PRO A 110 8.59 -8.47 6.58
CA PRO A 110 8.13 -9.61 5.77
C PRO A 110 7.00 -10.36 6.48
N VAL A 111 6.06 -10.86 5.67
CA VAL A 111 5.03 -11.76 6.20
C VAL A 111 5.39 -13.21 5.93
N ALA A 112 6.37 -13.46 5.05
CA ALA A 112 6.83 -14.80 4.77
C ALA A 112 8.35 -14.80 4.77
N LEU A 113 8.94 -15.72 5.52
CA LEU A 113 10.38 -15.86 5.57
C LEU A 113 10.80 -16.93 4.56
N GLY A 114 11.99 -16.78 4.03
CA GLY A 114 12.49 -17.72 3.06
C GLY A 114 13.01 -16.99 1.83
N GLN A 115 13.93 -17.63 1.12
CA GLN A 115 14.58 -17.02 -0.03
C GLN A 115 14.14 -17.77 -1.27
N ASN A 116 12.86 -17.73 -1.56
CA ASN A 116 12.29 -18.38 -2.74
C ASN A 116 11.08 -17.58 -3.19
N GLU A 117 10.59 -17.89 -4.37
CA GLU A 117 9.50 -17.13 -4.97
C GLU A 117 8.22 -17.23 -4.16
N THR A 118 7.97 -18.37 -3.52
CA THR A 118 6.76 -18.52 -2.72
C THR A 118 6.73 -17.50 -1.59
N ALA A 119 7.86 -17.28 -0.91
CA ALA A 119 7.94 -16.27 0.13
C ALA A 119 7.97 -14.87 -0.45
N TRP A 120 8.77 -14.66 -1.50
CA TRP A 120 8.94 -13.34 -2.07
C TRP A 120 7.61 -12.74 -2.58
N GLN A 121 6.79 -13.56 -3.24
CA GLN A 121 5.54 -13.02 -3.78
C GLN A 121 4.57 -12.60 -2.69
N LYS A 122 4.64 -13.21 -1.52
CA LYS A 122 3.78 -12.78 -0.41
C LYS A 122 4.25 -11.47 0.19
N ASN A 123 5.52 -11.14 0.04
CA ASN A 123 6.07 -9.92 0.61
C ASN A 123 5.91 -8.71 -0.31
N ARG A 124 5.71 -8.92 -1.61
CA ARG A 124 5.54 -7.82 -2.57
C ARG A 124 4.08 -7.38 -2.54
N ARG A 125 3.76 -6.47 -1.63
CA ARG A 125 2.35 -6.18 -1.38
C ARG A 125 2.11 -4.77 -0.89
N VAL A 126 0.87 -4.33 -1.01
CA VAL A 126 0.37 -3.14 -0.33
C VAL A 126 -0.78 -3.56 0.56
N GLU A 127 -0.70 -3.21 1.83
CA GLU A 127 -1.74 -3.50 2.81
C GLU A 127 -2.48 -2.23 3.18
N PHE A 128 -3.77 -2.35 3.43
CA PHE A 128 -4.60 -1.26 3.92
C PHE A 128 -4.67 -1.39 5.44
N THR A 129 -4.14 -0.41 6.15
CA THR A 129 -4.10 -0.46 7.61
C THR A 129 -4.73 0.81 8.17
N ARG A 130 -5.06 0.77 9.45
CA ARG A 130 -5.61 1.93 10.15
C ARG A 130 -4.84 2.15 11.44
N LEU A 131 -4.75 3.39 11.84
CA LEU A 131 -4.12 3.73 13.12
C LEU A 131 -5.11 3.64 14.26
#